data_774978f4d8ef7fd42bc26c9af955c7c2
#
_entry.id   774978f4d8ef7fd42bc26c9af955c7c2
#
_cell.length_a   1.000
_cell.length_b   1.000
_cell.length_c   1.000
_cell.angle_alpha   90.00
_cell.angle_beta   90.00
_cell.angle_gamma   90.00
#
_symmetry.space_group_name_H-M   'P 1'
#
loop_
_entity.id
_entity.type
_entity.pdbx_description
1 polymer ?
#
loop_
_entity_poly.entity_id
_entity_poly.type
_entity_poly.pdbx_seq_one_letter_code
_entity_poly.pdbx_strand_id
1 'polypeptide(L)'
;MKYLFFDLEYATSKGGNIKICEFGFVITDENFKILDRDNFIINPNIFREEWDWRVVRTILTRRVSQYENSLKFDEYYDDIVKLIKSADYVFGHSLNGDAKALNCDCLRYGLPSIDFKFYDIKEFYKQYNSTNRDISVGNILKDLQIEGEAGEHDAEVDAVNTMYEFKAMLERLEMTAEELIGICPSVVDYNENYTVQSLEISKMIQEEKMQNILNGTGDNLMLKNSKESRIFVQFLDNVLPSTNEPKTLKHLKFSISIYYEETHYRQMLNIVQILCNKGSTYIRKASLCDFFVTYEMFNEDGSLKSCSKTKYAKEAIEKGANIKIISFNAFLEMIGLSEDELDSLPMVSFDSLSRDDAVIKDPRTRRYFEKKKSKEVVTVSAQDHKTTLGNLFGDLFAKLKEDLED
;
A
#
# COMPACT_ATOMS: atom_id res chain seq x y z
N MET A 1 -33.73 4.46 -1.17
CA MET A 1 -32.38 4.76 -0.63
C MET A 1 -31.57 5.57 -1.63
N LYS A 2 -30.51 6.24 -1.17
CA LYS A 2 -29.59 7.00 -2.03
C LYS A 2 -28.18 6.47 -1.86
N TYR A 3 -27.53 6.17 -2.97
CA TYR A 3 -26.13 5.79 -3.05
C TYR A 3 -25.34 6.94 -3.64
N LEU A 4 -24.25 7.33 -2.98
CA LEU A 4 -23.27 8.28 -3.48
C LEU A 4 -22.01 7.51 -3.88
N PHE A 5 -21.57 7.70 -5.12
CA PHE A 5 -20.24 7.29 -5.58
C PHE A 5 -19.44 8.55 -5.84
N PHE A 6 -18.22 8.62 -5.35
CA PHE A 6 -17.34 9.75 -5.66
C PHE A 6 -15.90 9.31 -5.86
N ASP A 7 -15.16 10.14 -6.57
CA ASP A 7 -13.73 10.01 -6.85
C ASP A 7 -13.08 11.38 -6.81
N LEU A 8 -11.78 11.44 -6.51
CA LEU A 8 -11.03 12.69 -6.42
C LEU A 8 -9.78 12.66 -7.31
N GLU A 9 -9.51 13.79 -7.97
CA GLU A 9 -8.23 14.02 -8.62
C GLU A 9 -7.38 15.02 -7.83
N TYR A 10 -6.06 14.84 -7.89
CA TYR A 10 -5.13 15.58 -7.04
C TYR A 10 -4.12 16.37 -7.87
N ALA A 11 -3.88 17.62 -7.50
CA ALA A 11 -2.83 18.46 -8.10
C ALA A 11 -1.42 18.03 -7.68
N THR A 12 -1.30 17.45 -6.50
CA THR A 12 -0.03 16.96 -5.94
C THR A 12 -0.24 15.84 -4.95
N SER A 13 0.64 14.85 -5.03
CA SER A 13 0.75 13.76 -4.06
C SER A 13 2.11 13.72 -3.35
N LYS A 14 2.99 14.69 -3.64
CA LYS A 14 4.36 14.73 -3.09
C LYS A 14 4.36 15.17 -1.62
N GLY A 15 5.15 14.48 -0.83
CA GLY A 15 5.44 14.89 0.54
C GLY A 15 4.29 14.72 1.55
N GLY A 16 3.27 13.93 1.23
CA GLY A 16 2.15 13.65 2.14
C GLY A 16 1.09 14.76 2.24
N ASN A 17 1.23 15.84 1.45
CA ASN A 17 0.24 16.91 1.35
C ASN A 17 -0.53 16.75 0.04
N ILE A 18 -1.60 15.99 0.06
CA ILE A 18 -2.51 15.84 -1.07
C ILE A 18 -3.32 17.14 -1.22
N LYS A 19 -3.49 17.60 -2.45
CA LYS A 19 -4.26 18.81 -2.79
C LYS A 19 -5.31 18.42 -3.83
N ILE A 20 -6.58 18.53 -3.46
CA ILE A 20 -7.69 18.18 -4.34
C ILE A 20 -7.83 19.21 -5.44
N CYS A 21 -8.07 18.76 -6.67
CA CYS A 21 -8.40 19.62 -7.82
C CYS A 21 -9.68 19.20 -8.54
N GLU A 22 -10.23 18.00 -8.26
CA GLU A 22 -11.55 17.59 -8.72
C GLU A 22 -12.26 16.78 -7.64
N PHE A 23 -13.57 16.97 -7.53
CA PHE A 23 -14.48 16.13 -6.75
C PHE A 23 -15.63 15.72 -7.69
N GLY A 24 -15.49 14.56 -8.28
CA GLY A 24 -16.51 13.98 -9.15
C GLY A 24 -17.45 13.07 -8.39
N PHE A 25 -18.73 13.14 -8.67
CA PHE A 25 -19.71 12.32 -8.00
C PHE A 25 -20.89 11.91 -8.89
N VAL A 26 -21.54 10.82 -8.51
CA VAL A 26 -22.85 10.42 -8.99
C VAL A 26 -23.70 9.95 -7.81
N ILE A 27 -24.94 10.42 -7.77
CA ILE A 27 -25.98 9.99 -6.81
C ILE A 27 -26.98 9.14 -7.55
N THR A 28 -27.31 7.98 -7.00
CA THR A 28 -28.34 7.08 -7.56
C THR A 28 -29.38 6.71 -6.51
N ASP A 29 -30.51 6.17 -6.99
CA ASP A 29 -31.41 5.40 -6.14
C ASP A 29 -30.89 3.95 -5.96
N GLU A 30 -31.62 3.14 -5.19
CA GLU A 30 -31.29 1.72 -4.93
C GLU A 30 -31.34 0.83 -6.19
N ASN A 31 -31.88 1.30 -7.30
CA ASN A 31 -31.90 0.62 -8.60
C ASN A 31 -30.81 1.14 -9.56
N PHE A 32 -29.88 1.94 -9.03
CA PHE A 32 -28.80 2.58 -9.81
C PHE A 32 -29.31 3.54 -10.91
N LYS A 33 -30.52 4.08 -10.74
CA LYS A 33 -30.98 5.19 -11.57
C LYS A 33 -30.29 6.47 -11.09
N ILE A 34 -29.57 7.12 -11.99
CA ILE A 34 -28.88 8.39 -11.70
C ILE A 34 -29.90 9.46 -11.36
N LEU A 35 -29.75 10.07 -10.21
CA LEU A 35 -30.55 11.18 -9.70
C LEU A 35 -29.83 12.51 -9.87
N ASP A 36 -28.50 12.51 -9.71
CA ASP A 36 -27.64 13.68 -9.88
C ASP A 36 -26.20 13.23 -10.17
N ARG A 37 -25.44 14.05 -10.90
CA ARG A 37 -24.01 13.85 -11.15
C ARG A 37 -23.36 15.18 -11.52
N ASP A 38 -22.14 15.41 -11.06
CA ASP A 38 -21.35 16.61 -11.40
C ASP A 38 -19.88 16.40 -11.06
N ASN A 39 -19.03 17.33 -11.49
CA ASN A 39 -17.63 17.40 -11.14
C ASN A 39 -17.27 18.81 -10.64
N PHE A 40 -17.04 18.96 -9.36
CA PHE A 40 -16.56 20.20 -8.79
C PHE A 40 -15.08 20.39 -9.14
N ILE A 41 -14.81 21.34 -10.04
CA ILE A 41 -13.46 21.71 -10.40
C ILE A 41 -12.93 22.66 -9.34
N ILE A 42 -11.90 22.23 -8.64
CA ILE A 42 -11.40 22.88 -7.43
C ILE A 42 -10.05 23.53 -7.70
N ASN A 43 -9.92 24.78 -7.29
CA ASN A 43 -8.61 25.44 -7.24
C ASN A 43 -7.82 24.88 -6.04
N PRO A 44 -6.73 24.14 -6.26
CA PRO A 44 -5.95 23.57 -5.16
C PRO A 44 -5.19 24.63 -4.36
N ASN A 45 -5.24 25.92 -4.78
CA ASN A 45 -4.63 27.05 -4.11
C ASN A 45 -3.15 26.81 -3.75
N ILE A 46 -2.36 26.47 -4.74
CA ILE A 46 -0.94 26.14 -4.64
C ILE A 46 -0.13 26.96 -5.63
N PHE A 47 1.15 27.17 -5.35
CA PHE A 47 2.05 27.81 -6.29
C PHE A 47 2.37 26.89 -7.47
N ARG A 48 2.79 27.50 -8.59
CA ARG A 48 3.10 26.76 -9.82
C ARG A 48 4.17 25.67 -9.61
N GLU A 49 5.10 25.88 -8.70
CA GLU A 49 6.19 24.97 -8.39
C GLU A 49 5.74 23.76 -7.57
N GLU A 50 4.57 23.83 -6.93
CA GLU A 50 3.99 22.77 -6.11
C GLU A 50 3.21 21.75 -6.94
N TRP A 51 2.79 22.10 -8.16
CA TRP A 51 2.13 21.17 -9.06
C TRP A 51 3.02 19.97 -9.35
N ASP A 52 2.47 18.77 -9.23
CA ASP A 52 3.15 17.58 -9.73
C ASP A 52 2.97 17.49 -11.25
N TRP A 53 3.98 18.00 -11.99
CA TRP A 53 3.92 18.05 -13.45
C TRP A 53 3.86 16.66 -14.11
N ARG A 54 4.15 15.58 -13.41
CA ARG A 54 3.89 14.23 -13.88
C ARG A 54 2.37 13.99 -13.86
N VAL A 55 1.71 14.27 -12.73
CA VAL A 55 0.25 14.14 -12.59
C VAL A 55 -0.46 15.03 -13.62
N VAL A 56 -0.06 16.30 -13.74
CA VAL A 56 -0.63 17.24 -14.72
C VAL A 56 -0.57 16.71 -16.16
N ARG A 57 0.49 15.97 -16.52
CA ARG A 57 0.68 15.50 -17.91
C ARG A 57 0.06 14.14 -18.20
N THR A 58 -0.14 13.30 -17.18
CA THR A 58 -0.51 11.88 -17.38
C THR A 58 -1.82 11.48 -16.74
N ILE A 59 -2.36 12.34 -15.86
CA ILE A 59 -3.58 12.03 -15.10
C ILE A 59 -4.63 13.12 -15.31
N LEU A 60 -4.31 14.38 -15.00
CA LEU A 60 -5.30 15.46 -15.08
C LEU A 60 -5.75 15.71 -16.52
N THR A 61 -7.06 15.77 -16.70
CA THR A 61 -7.70 15.96 -18.01
C THR A 61 -7.83 17.43 -18.39
N ARG A 62 -7.80 18.33 -17.40
CA ARG A 62 -7.97 19.78 -17.60
C ARG A 62 -6.65 20.52 -17.55
N ARG A 63 -6.62 21.70 -18.15
CA ARG A 63 -5.45 22.60 -18.07
C ARG A 63 -5.35 23.18 -16.66
N VAL A 64 -4.12 23.38 -16.17
CA VAL A 64 -3.84 24.00 -14.85
C VAL A 64 -4.61 25.31 -14.66
N SER A 65 -4.70 26.15 -15.71
CA SER A 65 -5.43 27.42 -15.64
C SER A 65 -6.94 27.26 -15.40
N GLN A 66 -7.53 26.12 -15.72
CA GLN A 66 -8.94 25.87 -15.45
C GLN A 66 -9.14 25.62 -13.94
N TYR A 67 -8.24 24.87 -13.32
CA TYR A 67 -8.23 24.68 -11.86
C TYR A 67 -7.95 25.99 -11.13
N GLU A 68 -6.92 26.74 -11.55
CA GLU A 68 -6.54 28.01 -10.91
C GLU A 68 -7.67 29.08 -10.96
N ASN A 69 -8.56 29.01 -11.94
CA ASN A 69 -9.70 29.93 -12.08
C ASN A 69 -11.00 29.42 -11.44
N SER A 70 -10.99 28.25 -10.83
CA SER A 70 -12.15 27.66 -10.15
C SER A 70 -12.25 28.12 -8.69
N LEU A 71 -13.36 27.79 -8.05
CA LEU A 71 -13.54 28.00 -6.62
C LEU A 71 -12.56 27.09 -5.84
N LYS A 72 -12.20 27.51 -4.64
CA LYS A 72 -11.34 26.74 -3.74
C LYS A 72 -12.14 25.69 -2.97
N PHE A 73 -11.44 24.77 -2.31
CA PHE A 73 -12.05 23.71 -1.53
C PHE A 73 -12.99 24.23 -0.43
N ASP A 74 -12.60 25.29 0.28
CA ASP A 74 -13.40 25.90 1.34
C ASP A 74 -14.72 26.50 0.83
N GLU A 75 -14.78 26.89 -0.45
CA GLU A 75 -15.99 27.42 -1.10
C GLU A 75 -16.95 26.28 -1.53
N TYR A 76 -16.45 25.05 -1.76
CA TYR A 76 -17.24 23.85 -2.04
C TYR A 76 -17.54 22.99 -0.80
N TYR A 77 -16.93 23.29 0.32
CA TYR A 77 -16.99 22.44 1.51
C TYR A 77 -18.41 22.10 1.95
N ASP A 78 -19.30 23.09 2.05
CA ASP A 78 -20.68 22.89 2.50
C ASP A 78 -21.48 22.01 1.51
N ASP A 79 -21.24 22.15 0.21
CA ASP A 79 -21.87 21.32 -0.82
C ASP A 79 -21.35 19.88 -0.75
N ILE A 80 -20.04 19.65 -0.58
CA ILE A 80 -19.45 18.33 -0.40
C ILE A 80 -20.02 17.66 0.86
N VAL A 81 -20.07 18.37 1.99
CA VAL A 81 -20.67 17.86 3.24
C VAL A 81 -22.11 17.47 3.04
N LYS A 82 -22.90 18.32 2.36
CA LYS A 82 -24.32 18.07 2.07
C LYS A 82 -24.51 16.83 1.20
N LEU A 83 -23.68 16.68 0.15
CA LEU A 83 -23.70 15.50 -0.74
C LEU A 83 -23.45 14.23 0.08
N ILE A 84 -22.35 14.17 0.81
CA ILE A 84 -21.95 12.99 1.59
C ILE A 84 -23.03 12.65 2.65
N LYS A 85 -23.56 13.64 3.35
CA LYS A 85 -24.58 13.44 4.38
C LYS A 85 -25.97 13.14 3.82
N SER A 86 -26.23 13.42 2.56
CA SER A 86 -27.53 13.12 1.93
C SER A 86 -27.68 11.67 1.49
N ALA A 87 -26.58 10.92 1.44
CA ALA A 87 -26.55 9.53 1.00
C ALA A 87 -26.71 8.57 2.18
N ASP A 88 -27.44 7.47 1.94
CA ASP A 88 -27.56 6.37 2.89
C ASP A 88 -26.29 5.50 2.86
N TYR A 89 -25.65 5.39 1.70
CA TYR A 89 -24.40 4.67 1.48
C TYR A 89 -23.45 5.48 0.61
N VAL A 90 -22.17 5.49 1.00
CA VAL A 90 -21.10 6.16 0.27
C VAL A 90 -20.13 5.09 -0.26
N PHE A 91 -19.88 5.12 -1.54
CA PHE A 91 -19.04 4.16 -2.25
C PHE A 91 -17.94 4.87 -3.06
N GLY A 92 -16.86 4.17 -3.34
CA GLY A 92 -15.83 4.59 -4.27
C GLY A 92 -14.80 3.51 -4.52
N HIS A 93 -13.86 3.76 -5.41
CA HIS A 93 -12.78 2.84 -5.74
C HIS A 93 -11.49 3.28 -5.07
N SER A 94 -10.94 2.51 -4.15
CA SER A 94 -9.76 2.90 -3.34
C SER A 94 -9.99 4.13 -2.43
N LEU A 95 -11.22 4.30 -1.96
CA LEU A 95 -11.75 5.52 -1.32
C LEU A 95 -11.00 5.96 -0.05
N ASN A 96 -10.19 5.09 0.53
CA ASN A 96 -9.27 5.42 1.63
C ASN A 96 -8.30 6.56 1.27
N GLY A 97 -7.89 6.64 0.00
CA GLY A 97 -7.05 7.72 -0.52
C GLY A 97 -7.80 9.06 -0.53
N ASP A 98 -9.03 9.02 -1.02
CA ASP A 98 -9.90 10.20 -1.19
C ASP A 98 -10.34 10.75 0.16
N ALA A 99 -10.73 9.89 1.10
CA ALA A 99 -11.06 10.30 2.46
C ALA A 99 -9.87 10.99 3.16
N LYS A 100 -8.63 10.51 2.94
CA LYS A 100 -7.42 11.18 3.44
C LYS A 100 -7.18 12.53 2.75
N ALA A 101 -7.48 12.65 1.47
CA ALA A 101 -7.37 13.90 0.75
C ALA A 101 -8.35 14.95 1.27
N LEU A 102 -9.61 14.56 1.50
CA LEU A 102 -10.60 15.42 2.15
C LEU A 102 -10.09 15.92 3.50
N ASN A 103 -9.52 15.05 4.33
CA ASN A 103 -8.94 15.41 5.62
C ASN A 103 -7.78 16.39 5.48
N CYS A 104 -6.89 16.20 4.49
CA CYS A 104 -5.78 17.12 4.22
C CYS A 104 -6.27 18.53 3.90
N ASP A 105 -7.30 18.65 3.06
CA ASP A 105 -7.84 19.95 2.69
C ASP A 105 -8.69 20.55 3.79
N CYS A 106 -9.49 19.77 4.52
CA CYS A 106 -10.18 20.26 5.72
C CYS A 106 -9.19 20.87 6.74
N LEU A 107 -8.12 20.15 7.06
CA LEU A 107 -7.07 20.64 7.98
C LEU A 107 -6.38 21.91 7.44
N ARG A 108 -6.10 21.96 6.15
CA ARG A 108 -5.42 23.07 5.50
C ARG A 108 -6.23 24.37 5.56
N TYR A 109 -7.55 24.26 5.42
CA TYR A 109 -8.45 25.42 5.45
C TYR A 109 -9.04 25.66 6.84
N GLY A 110 -8.69 24.86 7.86
CA GLY A 110 -9.23 24.98 9.21
C GLY A 110 -10.72 24.65 9.29
N LEU A 111 -11.22 23.78 8.42
CA LEU A 111 -12.61 23.34 8.34
C LEU A 111 -12.81 22.09 9.21
N PRO A 112 -14.02 21.84 9.72
CA PRO A 112 -14.34 20.61 10.45
C PRO A 112 -14.06 19.34 9.64
N SER A 113 -13.83 18.22 10.32
CA SER A 113 -13.74 16.92 9.66
C SER A 113 -15.08 16.57 9.00
N ILE A 114 -15.01 15.96 7.81
CA ILE A 114 -16.19 15.40 7.15
C ILE A 114 -16.28 13.95 7.60
N ASP A 115 -17.12 13.70 8.60
CA ASP A 115 -17.26 12.37 9.18
C ASP A 115 -18.32 11.57 8.42
N PHE A 116 -17.91 10.41 7.88
CA PHE A 116 -18.79 9.52 7.12
C PHE A 116 -18.28 8.08 7.10
N LYS A 117 -19.23 7.16 6.90
CA LYS A 117 -18.98 5.74 6.67
C LYS A 117 -18.95 5.50 5.16
N PHE A 118 -18.02 4.67 4.70
CA PHE A 118 -17.88 4.37 3.28
C PHE A 118 -17.47 2.92 3.00
N TYR A 119 -17.66 2.51 1.75
CA TYR A 119 -17.40 1.16 1.27
C TYR A 119 -16.52 1.21 0.03
N ASP A 120 -15.41 0.48 0.05
CA ASP A 120 -14.48 0.41 -1.06
C ASP A 120 -14.89 -0.71 -2.05
N ILE A 121 -15.33 -0.32 -3.25
CA ILE A 121 -15.79 -1.25 -4.29
C ILE A 121 -14.66 -2.19 -4.73
N LYS A 122 -13.43 -1.73 -4.76
CA LYS A 122 -12.27 -2.56 -5.05
C LYS A 122 -12.13 -3.73 -4.07
N GLU A 123 -12.44 -3.52 -2.80
CA GLU A 123 -12.37 -4.58 -1.79
C GLU A 123 -13.51 -5.60 -1.96
N PHE A 124 -14.72 -5.18 -2.36
CA PHE A 124 -15.80 -6.10 -2.77
C PHE A 124 -15.37 -6.92 -3.98
N TYR A 125 -14.77 -6.29 -5.01
CA TYR A 125 -14.30 -6.99 -6.19
C TYR A 125 -13.21 -8.02 -5.86
N LYS A 126 -12.28 -7.69 -4.96
CA LYS A 126 -11.24 -8.62 -4.50
C LYS A 126 -11.84 -9.86 -3.85
N GLN A 127 -12.87 -9.68 -3.02
CA GLN A 127 -13.58 -10.81 -2.40
C GLN A 127 -14.36 -11.63 -3.43
N TYR A 128 -15.06 -10.96 -4.34
CA TYR A 128 -15.79 -11.59 -5.44
C TYR A 128 -14.92 -12.51 -6.30
N ASN A 129 -13.71 -12.05 -6.66
CA ASN A 129 -12.78 -12.80 -7.51
C ASN A 129 -11.72 -13.59 -6.72
N SER A 130 -11.83 -13.68 -5.40
CA SER A 130 -10.82 -14.34 -4.55
C SER A 130 -9.39 -13.91 -4.91
N THR A 131 -9.17 -12.61 -5.14
CA THR A 131 -7.89 -12.05 -5.57
C THR A 131 -7.40 -10.98 -4.60
N ASN A 132 -6.08 -10.88 -4.44
CA ASN A 132 -5.44 -9.80 -3.67
C ASN A 132 -4.78 -8.75 -4.58
N ARG A 133 -5.02 -8.81 -5.90
CA ARG A 133 -4.44 -7.82 -6.82
C ARG A 133 -5.17 -6.49 -6.71
N ASP A 134 -4.41 -5.40 -6.67
CA ASP A 134 -4.95 -4.08 -6.93
C ASP A 134 -5.25 -3.95 -8.42
N ILE A 135 -6.51 -3.67 -8.73
CA ILE A 135 -7.02 -3.60 -10.09
C ILE A 135 -7.68 -2.23 -10.25
N SER A 136 -7.42 -1.55 -11.36
CA SER A 136 -8.05 -0.27 -11.67
C SER A 136 -9.49 -0.45 -12.15
N VAL A 137 -10.32 0.58 -12.01
CA VAL A 137 -11.71 0.63 -12.49
C VAL A 137 -11.82 0.12 -13.94
N GLY A 138 -11.01 0.65 -14.86
CA GLY A 138 -11.05 0.24 -16.25
C GLY A 138 -10.72 -1.23 -16.50
N ASN A 139 -9.89 -1.86 -15.66
CA ASN A 139 -9.61 -3.29 -15.77
C ASN A 139 -10.74 -4.14 -15.18
N ILE A 140 -11.39 -3.68 -14.11
CA ILE A 140 -12.56 -4.37 -13.54
C ILE A 140 -13.72 -4.33 -14.54
N LEU A 141 -13.99 -3.19 -15.16
CA LEU A 141 -15.02 -3.08 -16.21
C LEU A 141 -14.78 -4.07 -17.35
N LYS A 142 -13.52 -4.19 -17.83
CA LYS A 142 -13.14 -5.18 -18.86
C LYS A 142 -13.38 -6.61 -18.40
N ASP A 143 -13.02 -6.93 -17.18
CA ASP A 143 -13.18 -8.26 -16.58
C ASP A 143 -14.66 -8.61 -16.39
N LEU A 144 -15.45 -7.63 -16.00
CA LEU A 144 -16.90 -7.73 -15.93
C LEU A 144 -17.60 -7.61 -17.29
N GLN A 145 -16.86 -7.41 -18.40
CA GLN A 145 -17.39 -7.24 -19.76
C GLN A 145 -18.46 -6.15 -19.86
N ILE A 146 -18.21 -5.01 -19.21
CA ILE A 146 -19.10 -3.86 -19.20
C ILE A 146 -18.45 -2.73 -19.98
N GLU A 147 -19.24 -2.01 -20.76
CA GLU A 147 -18.81 -0.77 -21.38
C GLU A 147 -18.97 0.37 -20.37
N GLY A 148 -17.85 0.99 -19.97
CA GLY A 148 -17.83 2.18 -19.13
C GLY A 148 -17.91 3.46 -19.94
N GLU A 149 -18.10 4.59 -19.27
CA GLU A 149 -17.96 5.90 -19.89
C GLU A 149 -16.50 6.18 -20.23
N ALA A 150 -16.24 6.81 -21.38
CA ALA A 150 -14.92 7.20 -21.79
C ALA A 150 -14.49 8.49 -21.09
N GLY A 151 -13.23 8.57 -20.67
CA GLY A 151 -12.68 9.75 -19.98
C GLY A 151 -11.95 9.36 -18.71
N GLU A 152 -11.06 8.35 -18.77
CA GLU A 152 -10.19 7.97 -17.63
C GLU A 152 -9.54 9.22 -17.02
N HIS A 153 -9.51 9.28 -15.68
CA HIS A 153 -8.99 10.41 -14.90
C HIS A 153 -9.83 11.72 -14.99
N ASP A 154 -11.11 11.61 -15.31
CA ASP A 154 -12.11 12.62 -14.97
C ASP A 154 -12.89 12.10 -13.75
N ALA A 155 -12.83 12.79 -12.63
CA ALA A 155 -13.35 12.28 -11.36
C ALA A 155 -14.85 11.91 -11.43
N GLU A 156 -15.66 12.65 -12.23
CA GLU A 156 -17.07 12.29 -12.42
C GLU A 156 -17.22 10.98 -13.20
N VAL A 157 -16.45 10.82 -14.29
CA VAL A 157 -16.45 9.61 -15.09
C VAL A 157 -16.00 8.41 -14.30
N ASP A 158 -14.96 8.55 -13.48
CA ASP A 158 -14.44 7.47 -12.64
C ASP A 158 -15.44 7.10 -11.52
N ALA A 159 -16.16 8.07 -10.95
CA ALA A 159 -17.28 7.80 -10.03
C ALA A 159 -18.43 7.03 -10.71
N VAL A 160 -18.82 7.40 -11.95
CA VAL A 160 -19.86 6.71 -12.73
C VAL A 160 -19.40 5.31 -13.10
N ASN A 161 -18.16 5.14 -13.54
CA ASN A 161 -17.60 3.84 -13.88
C ASN A 161 -17.52 2.91 -12.65
N THR A 162 -17.22 3.45 -11.49
CA THR A 162 -17.27 2.71 -10.21
C THR A 162 -18.70 2.28 -9.85
N MET A 163 -19.70 3.13 -10.13
CA MET A 163 -21.11 2.77 -9.99
C MET A 163 -21.50 1.62 -10.92
N TYR A 164 -21.08 1.62 -12.18
CA TYR A 164 -21.34 0.52 -13.12
C TYR A 164 -20.65 -0.77 -12.69
N GLU A 165 -19.41 -0.69 -12.20
CA GLU A 165 -18.67 -1.80 -11.63
C GLU A 165 -19.47 -2.47 -10.50
N PHE A 166 -19.94 -1.70 -9.54
CA PHE A 166 -20.69 -2.20 -8.39
C PHE A 166 -22.04 -2.80 -8.81
N LYS A 167 -22.79 -2.09 -9.64
CA LYS A 167 -24.06 -2.57 -10.20
C LYS A 167 -23.92 -3.94 -10.85
N ALA A 168 -22.93 -4.11 -11.73
CA ALA A 168 -22.72 -5.37 -12.44
C ALA A 168 -22.28 -6.52 -11.52
N MET A 169 -21.53 -6.24 -10.46
CA MET A 169 -21.23 -7.27 -9.46
C MET A 169 -22.50 -7.73 -8.75
N LEU A 170 -23.38 -6.80 -8.34
CA LEU A 170 -24.64 -7.13 -7.70
C LEU A 170 -25.57 -7.93 -8.62
N GLU A 171 -25.69 -7.54 -9.89
CA GLU A 171 -26.48 -8.26 -10.88
C GLU A 171 -25.97 -9.70 -11.10
N ARG A 172 -24.65 -9.93 -11.11
CA ARG A 172 -24.07 -11.26 -11.24
C ARG A 172 -24.22 -12.12 -9.99
N LEU A 173 -24.23 -11.49 -8.82
CA LEU A 173 -24.44 -12.15 -7.54
C LEU A 173 -25.93 -12.35 -7.23
N GLU A 174 -26.83 -11.73 -8.01
CA GLU A 174 -28.27 -11.67 -7.74
C GLU A 174 -28.57 -11.15 -6.32
N MET A 175 -27.84 -10.10 -5.91
CA MET A 175 -27.91 -9.51 -4.55
C MET A 175 -28.23 -8.02 -4.61
N THR A 176 -28.79 -7.51 -3.51
CA THR A 176 -28.85 -6.07 -3.24
C THR A 176 -27.53 -5.58 -2.62
N ALA A 177 -27.32 -4.26 -2.61
CA ALA A 177 -26.15 -3.66 -1.96
C ALA A 177 -26.09 -4.00 -0.47
N GLU A 178 -27.24 -3.96 0.21
CA GLU A 178 -27.36 -4.25 1.64
C GLU A 178 -26.99 -5.72 1.96
N GLU A 179 -27.44 -6.64 1.13
CA GLU A 179 -27.13 -8.07 1.27
C GLU A 179 -25.63 -8.31 1.11
N LEU A 180 -25.00 -7.71 0.08
CA LEU A 180 -23.56 -7.84 -0.13
C LEU A 180 -22.76 -7.20 1.02
N ILE A 181 -23.15 -6.02 1.50
CA ILE A 181 -22.56 -5.37 2.66
C ILE A 181 -22.67 -6.25 3.91
N GLY A 182 -23.83 -6.88 4.10
CA GLY A 182 -24.07 -7.76 5.25
C GLY A 182 -23.18 -8.99 5.30
N ILE A 183 -22.80 -9.55 4.14
CA ILE A 183 -21.90 -10.72 4.06
C ILE A 183 -20.42 -10.34 3.97
N CYS A 184 -20.10 -9.06 3.70
CA CYS A 184 -18.73 -8.55 3.56
C CYS A 184 -18.45 -7.44 4.60
N PRO A 185 -18.58 -7.68 5.91
CA PRO A 185 -18.46 -6.63 6.93
C PRO A 185 -17.05 -6.02 7.00
N SER A 186 -16.04 -6.69 6.45
CA SER A 186 -14.65 -6.21 6.42
C SER A 186 -14.37 -5.11 5.38
N VAL A 187 -15.35 -4.76 4.57
CA VAL A 187 -15.18 -3.77 3.47
C VAL A 187 -15.55 -2.34 3.90
N VAL A 188 -16.07 -2.18 5.11
CA VAL A 188 -16.47 -0.86 5.58
C VAL A 188 -15.37 -0.14 6.33
N ASP A 189 -15.18 1.13 6.02
CA ASP A 189 -14.28 2.05 6.69
C ASP A 189 -15.02 3.32 7.13
N TYR A 190 -14.40 4.08 8.03
CA TYR A 190 -14.91 5.34 8.55
C TYR A 190 -13.89 6.45 8.35
N ASN A 191 -14.36 7.61 7.97
CA ASN A 191 -13.64 8.86 8.15
C ASN A 191 -14.19 9.58 9.37
N GLU A 192 -13.39 9.79 10.39
CA GLU A 192 -13.79 10.43 11.63
C GLU A 192 -12.63 11.21 12.24
N ASN A 193 -12.90 12.43 12.70
CA ASN A 193 -11.89 13.30 13.30
C ASN A 193 -10.59 13.39 12.47
N TYR A 194 -10.71 13.66 11.17
CA TYR A 194 -9.60 13.75 10.20
C TYR A 194 -8.78 12.47 10.07
N THR A 195 -9.33 11.34 10.48
CA THR A 195 -8.63 10.05 10.44
C THR A 195 -9.49 9.00 9.76
N VAL A 196 -8.90 8.28 8.81
CA VAL A 196 -9.55 7.11 8.22
C VAL A 196 -9.32 5.91 9.12
N GLN A 197 -10.40 5.31 9.59
CA GLN A 197 -10.40 4.16 10.50
C GLN A 197 -11.12 2.99 9.86
N SER A 198 -10.53 1.80 9.99
CA SER A 198 -11.23 0.56 9.65
C SER A 198 -12.15 0.14 10.80
N LEU A 199 -13.26 -0.55 10.47
CA LEU A 199 -14.07 -1.22 11.47
C LEU A 199 -13.23 -2.15 12.37
N GLU A 200 -13.66 -2.37 13.62
CA GLU A 200 -12.97 -3.32 14.53
C GLU A 200 -12.78 -4.69 13.90
N ILE A 201 -13.78 -5.19 13.14
CA ILE A 201 -13.68 -6.45 12.41
C ILE A 201 -12.57 -6.39 11.35
N SER A 202 -12.45 -5.29 10.60
CA SER A 202 -11.34 -5.09 9.65
C SER A 202 -10.01 -4.97 10.36
N LYS A 203 -9.98 -4.34 11.55
CA LYS A 203 -8.79 -4.28 12.39
C LYS A 203 -8.41 -5.66 12.89
N MET A 204 -9.35 -6.45 13.42
CA MET A 204 -9.11 -7.84 13.85
C MET A 204 -8.56 -8.72 12.71
N ILE A 205 -9.17 -8.65 11.52
CA ILE A 205 -8.67 -9.39 10.34
C ILE A 205 -7.28 -8.90 9.93
N GLN A 206 -7.00 -7.60 9.99
CA GLN A 206 -5.67 -7.07 9.71
C GLN A 206 -4.65 -7.47 10.78
N GLU A 207 -5.05 -7.48 12.04
CA GLU A 207 -4.22 -7.95 13.17
C GLU A 207 -3.95 -9.44 13.07
N GLU A 208 -4.96 -10.26 12.77
CA GLU A 208 -4.79 -11.69 12.52
C GLU A 208 -3.86 -11.96 11.34
N LYS A 209 -4.05 -11.26 10.22
CA LYS A 209 -3.12 -11.33 9.08
C LYS A 209 -1.70 -10.92 9.47
N MET A 210 -1.56 -9.85 10.25
CA MET A 210 -0.26 -9.41 10.74
C MET A 210 0.36 -10.44 11.68
N GLN A 211 -0.39 -10.99 12.61
CA GLN A 211 0.08 -12.07 13.49
C GLN A 211 0.47 -13.32 12.70
N ASN A 212 -0.30 -13.69 11.67
CA ASN A 212 0.05 -14.80 10.78
C ASN A 212 1.35 -14.52 10.02
N ILE A 213 1.59 -13.27 9.58
CA ILE A 213 2.88 -12.85 9.01
C ILE A 213 4.00 -13.00 10.04
N LEU A 214 3.78 -12.47 11.24
CA LEU A 214 4.77 -12.50 12.31
C LEU A 214 5.09 -13.93 12.78
N ASN A 215 4.08 -14.80 12.83
CA ASN A 215 4.23 -16.18 13.27
C ASN A 215 4.67 -17.12 12.15
N GLY A 216 4.69 -16.69 10.89
CA GLY A 216 4.99 -17.54 9.73
C GLY A 216 3.96 -18.66 9.50
N THR A 217 2.73 -18.49 9.98
CA THR A 217 1.68 -19.50 9.92
C THR A 217 0.61 -19.23 8.86
N GLY A 218 0.69 -18.10 8.15
CA GLY A 218 -0.28 -17.75 7.10
C GLY A 218 0.00 -18.51 5.81
N ASP A 219 -1.04 -19.10 5.23
CA ASP A 219 -1.00 -19.59 3.86
C ASP A 219 -0.76 -18.42 2.90
N ASN A 220 0.30 -18.51 2.08
CA ASN A 220 0.67 -17.53 1.06
C ASN A 220 1.03 -16.13 1.57
N LEU A 221 2.06 -16.03 2.40
CA LEU A 221 2.72 -14.77 2.72
C LEU A 221 3.50 -14.25 1.50
N MET A 222 2.77 -13.76 0.51
CA MET A 222 3.36 -13.27 -0.72
C MET A 222 4.01 -11.91 -0.49
N LEU A 223 5.32 -11.80 -0.73
CA LEU A 223 6.03 -10.53 -0.85
C LEU A 223 5.50 -9.64 -2.00
N LYS A 224 4.54 -10.13 -2.77
CA LYS A 224 3.79 -9.37 -3.78
C LYS A 224 2.84 -8.37 -3.16
N ASN A 225 2.35 -8.61 -1.95
CA ASN A 225 1.54 -7.63 -1.24
C ASN A 225 2.39 -6.40 -0.91
N SER A 226 1.92 -5.22 -1.29
CA SER A 226 2.67 -3.98 -1.13
C SER A 226 3.03 -3.66 0.33
N LYS A 227 2.24 -4.11 1.29
CA LYS A 227 2.46 -3.92 2.73
C LYS A 227 3.56 -4.86 3.25
N GLU A 228 3.48 -6.14 2.92
CA GLU A 228 4.49 -7.15 3.28
C GLU A 228 5.84 -6.85 2.62
N SER A 229 5.81 -6.45 1.35
CA SER A 229 7.00 -6.01 0.63
C SER A 229 7.66 -4.80 1.31
N ARG A 230 6.87 -3.83 1.82
CA ARG A 230 7.40 -2.67 2.56
C ARG A 230 8.03 -3.09 3.88
N ILE A 231 7.39 -3.97 4.65
CA ILE A 231 7.93 -4.50 5.91
C ILE A 231 9.26 -5.22 5.64
N PHE A 232 9.30 -6.06 4.61
CA PHE A 232 10.53 -6.77 4.24
C PHE A 232 11.65 -5.81 3.80
N VAL A 233 11.34 -4.80 3.00
CA VAL A 233 12.32 -3.77 2.61
C VAL A 233 12.82 -3.01 3.82
N GLN A 234 11.94 -2.60 4.75
CA GLN A 234 12.35 -1.96 6.00
C GLN A 234 13.27 -2.87 6.84
N PHE A 235 12.98 -4.17 6.89
CA PHE A 235 13.85 -5.13 7.55
C PHE A 235 15.22 -5.21 6.89
N LEU A 236 15.28 -5.31 5.56
CA LEU A 236 16.54 -5.33 4.82
C LEU A 236 17.40 -4.08 5.06
N ASP A 237 16.76 -2.92 5.17
CA ASP A 237 17.46 -1.64 5.36
C ASP A 237 17.99 -1.46 6.79
N ASN A 238 17.38 -2.13 7.77
CA ASN A 238 17.65 -1.91 9.19
C ASN A 238 18.26 -3.12 9.91
N VAL A 239 18.39 -4.28 9.25
CA VAL A 239 18.96 -5.47 9.88
C VAL A 239 20.40 -5.22 10.33
N LEU A 240 20.69 -5.55 11.59
CA LEU A 240 22.01 -5.48 12.20
C LEU A 240 22.48 -6.86 12.62
N PRO A 241 23.79 -7.13 12.68
CA PRO A 241 24.29 -8.37 13.23
C PRO A 241 23.80 -8.55 14.66
N SER A 242 23.15 -9.67 14.94
CA SER A 242 22.65 -10.04 16.28
C SER A 242 23.64 -10.89 17.07
N THR A 243 24.68 -11.42 16.41
CA THR A 243 25.69 -12.27 17.00
C THR A 243 27.10 -11.80 16.63
N ASN A 244 28.10 -12.17 17.45
CA ASN A 244 29.53 -11.92 17.18
C ASN A 244 30.20 -13.08 16.44
N GLU A 245 29.45 -13.82 15.62
CA GLU A 245 29.98 -14.92 14.81
C GLU A 245 31.05 -14.45 13.81
N PRO A 246 31.98 -15.36 13.41
CA PRO A 246 32.94 -15.07 12.38
C PRO A 246 32.27 -14.65 11.07
N LYS A 247 32.69 -13.55 10.49
CA LYS A 247 32.15 -13.03 9.21
C LYS A 247 32.69 -13.85 8.01
N THR A 248 32.24 -15.09 7.90
CA THR A 248 32.70 -16.06 6.87
C THR A 248 32.27 -15.70 5.46
N LEU A 249 31.21 -14.91 5.29
CA LEU A 249 30.62 -14.51 3.99
C LEU A 249 30.78 -13.00 3.74
N LYS A 250 31.86 -12.42 4.25
CA LYS A 250 32.09 -10.97 4.24
C LYS A 250 32.01 -10.38 2.84
N HIS A 251 31.21 -9.31 2.71
CA HIS A 251 30.99 -8.51 1.48
C HIS A 251 30.26 -9.24 0.33
N LEU A 252 29.85 -10.48 0.49
CA LEU A 252 29.08 -11.20 -0.52
C LEU A 252 27.61 -10.72 -0.52
N LYS A 253 27.03 -10.69 -1.70
CA LYS A 253 25.62 -10.34 -1.94
C LYS A 253 24.87 -11.55 -2.44
N PHE A 254 23.78 -11.88 -1.76
CA PHE A 254 22.91 -12.99 -2.11
C PHE A 254 21.55 -12.50 -2.60
N SER A 255 20.99 -13.19 -3.57
CA SER A 255 19.59 -13.07 -3.98
C SER A 255 18.99 -14.45 -4.12
N ILE A 256 17.73 -14.62 -3.74
CA ILE A 256 17.04 -15.91 -3.76
C ILE A 256 15.86 -15.84 -4.73
N SER A 257 15.43 -16.97 -5.27
CA SER A 257 14.26 -17.11 -6.11
C SER A 257 13.05 -16.42 -5.50
N ILE A 258 12.27 -15.72 -6.32
CA ILE A 258 11.04 -15.04 -5.89
C ILE A 258 10.04 -16.03 -5.29
N TYR A 259 10.04 -17.28 -5.73
CA TYR A 259 9.14 -18.29 -5.20
C TYR A 259 9.43 -18.63 -3.74
N TYR A 260 10.71 -18.67 -3.34
CA TYR A 260 11.07 -18.86 -1.94
C TYR A 260 10.70 -17.64 -1.09
N GLU A 261 10.98 -16.43 -1.60
CA GLU A 261 10.55 -15.19 -0.93
C GLU A 261 9.03 -15.14 -0.69
N GLU A 262 8.24 -15.64 -1.65
CA GLU A 262 6.78 -15.58 -1.61
C GLU A 262 6.17 -16.65 -0.69
N THR A 263 6.80 -17.79 -0.55
CA THR A 263 6.24 -18.95 0.16
C THR A 263 6.85 -19.18 1.54
N HIS A 264 8.06 -18.67 1.81
CA HIS A 264 8.81 -18.93 3.03
C HIS A 264 9.25 -17.61 3.72
N TYR A 265 8.31 -16.73 3.97
CA TYR A 265 8.58 -15.38 4.50
C TYR A 265 9.36 -15.41 5.84
N ARG A 266 8.95 -16.30 6.77
CA ARG A 266 9.61 -16.47 8.06
C ARG A 266 11.07 -16.89 7.89
N GLN A 267 11.31 -17.91 7.07
CA GLN A 267 12.65 -18.41 6.78
C GLN A 267 13.49 -17.34 6.07
N MET A 268 12.87 -16.53 5.19
CA MET A 268 13.55 -15.41 4.54
C MET A 268 14.07 -14.37 5.54
N LEU A 269 13.31 -14.03 6.57
CA LEU A 269 13.78 -13.12 7.63
C LEU A 269 14.98 -13.72 8.38
N ASN A 270 14.90 -15.01 8.73
CA ASN A 270 15.99 -15.71 9.38
C ASN A 270 17.24 -15.77 8.48
N ILE A 271 17.08 -16.10 7.20
CA ILE A 271 18.19 -16.11 6.22
C ILE A 271 18.84 -14.72 6.13
N VAL A 272 18.06 -13.65 6.03
CA VAL A 272 18.59 -12.28 5.99
C VAL A 272 19.40 -11.96 7.25
N GLN A 273 18.91 -12.34 8.42
CA GLN A 273 19.62 -12.14 9.69
C GLN A 273 20.93 -12.94 9.75
N ILE A 274 20.90 -14.20 9.32
CA ILE A 274 22.08 -15.08 9.28
C ILE A 274 23.12 -14.53 8.29
N LEU A 275 22.72 -14.11 7.10
CA LEU A 275 23.59 -13.47 6.14
C LEU A 275 24.24 -12.21 6.73
N CYS A 276 23.46 -11.38 7.41
CA CYS A 276 23.95 -10.18 8.10
C CYS A 276 24.97 -10.53 9.21
N ASN A 277 24.70 -11.56 10.03
CA ASN A 277 25.60 -12.05 11.05
C ASN A 277 26.94 -12.53 10.47
N LYS A 278 26.90 -13.21 9.32
CA LYS A 278 28.10 -13.69 8.60
C LYS A 278 28.79 -12.61 7.75
N GLY A 279 28.31 -11.36 7.81
CA GLY A 279 28.92 -10.20 7.14
C GLY A 279 28.56 -10.06 5.66
N SER A 280 27.57 -10.76 5.20
CA SER A 280 27.02 -10.66 3.84
C SER A 280 25.72 -9.82 3.82
N THR A 281 25.19 -9.60 2.63
CA THR A 281 23.97 -8.80 2.43
C THR A 281 23.01 -9.55 1.51
N TYR A 282 21.74 -9.59 1.90
CA TYR A 282 20.69 -10.00 0.98
C TYR A 282 20.25 -8.81 0.12
N ILE A 283 20.08 -9.04 -1.18
CA ILE A 283 19.57 -8.05 -2.13
C ILE A 283 18.47 -8.66 -3.00
N ARG A 284 17.43 -7.88 -3.29
CA ARG A 284 16.32 -8.38 -4.12
C ARG A 284 16.61 -8.43 -5.61
N LYS A 285 17.61 -7.67 -6.09
CA LYS A 285 18.00 -7.61 -7.50
C LYS A 285 18.98 -8.72 -7.85
N ALA A 286 18.49 -9.76 -8.50
CA ALA A 286 19.32 -10.90 -8.93
C ALA A 286 20.45 -10.51 -9.90
N SER A 287 20.27 -9.44 -10.69
CA SER A 287 21.31 -8.95 -11.61
C SER A 287 22.51 -8.27 -10.93
N LEU A 288 22.47 -8.05 -9.62
CA LEU A 288 23.49 -7.33 -8.85
C LEU A 288 24.11 -8.17 -7.73
N CYS A 289 23.72 -9.45 -7.61
CA CYS A 289 24.25 -10.34 -6.56
C CYS A 289 25.55 -11.02 -7.00
N ASP A 290 26.28 -11.56 -6.03
CA ASP A 290 27.42 -12.46 -6.27
C ASP A 290 26.94 -13.91 -6.37
N PHE A 291 25.90 -14.26 -5.60
CA PHE A 291 25.27 -15.57 -5.59
C PHE A 291 23.77 -15.44 -5.79
N PHE A 292 23.26 -16.10 -6.82
CA PHE A 292 21.83 -16.27 -7.02
C PHE A 292 21.42 -17.69 -6.64
N VAL A 293 20.52 -17.79 -5.67
CA VAL A 293 20.03 -19.07 -5.13
C VAL A 293 18.74 -19.45 -5.84
N THR A 294 18.73 -20.59 -6.51
CA THR A 294 17.54 -21.12 -7.18
C THR A 294 16.66 -21.89 -6.19
N TYR A 295 15.37 -21.75 -6.37
CA TYR A 295 14.33 -22.56 -5.71
C TYR A 295 13.31 -22.95 -6.78
N GLU A 296 13.17 -24.24 -7.03
CA GLU A 296 12.34 -24.77 -8.10
C GLU A 296 10.89 -24.93 -7.63
N MET A 297 9.95 -24.47 -8.42
CA MET A 297 8.53 -24.76 -8.28
C MET A 297 7.98 -25.28 -9.59
N PHE A 298 6.99 -26.15 -9.48
CA PHE A 298 6.37 -26.80 -10.64
C PHE A 298 4.93 -26.33 -10.81
N ASN A 299 4.48 -26.26 -12.05
CA ASN A 299 3.09 -26.05 -12.42
C ASN A 299 2.27 -27.33 -12.16
N GLU A 300 0.95 -27.23 -12.23
CA GLU A 300 0.06 -28.39 -12.10
C GLU A 300 0.30 -29.49 -13.15
N ASP A 301 0.80 -29.13 -14.31
CA ASP A 301 1.19 -30.04 -15.40
C ASP A 301 2.58 -30.67 -15.22
N GLY A 302 3.28 -30.40 -14.12
CA GLY A 302 4.62 -30.87 -13.82
C GLY A 302 5.74 -30.10 -14.51
N SER A 303 5.46 -29.07 -15.29
CA SER A 303 6.48 -28.21 -15.90
C SER A 303 7.09 -27.25 -14.87
N LEU A 304 8.37 -26.91 -15.05
CA LEU A 304 9.08 -25.98 -14.16
C LEU A 304 8.52 -24.57 -14.33
N LYS A 305 8.15 -23.92 -13.22
CA LYS A 305 7.75 -22.52 -13.22
C LYS A 305 8.89 -21.59 -13.60
N SER A 306 8.65 -20.69 -14.52
CA SER A 306 9.59 -19.66 -14.94
C SER A 306 9.78 -18.62 -13.85
N CYS A 307 11.00 -18.46 -13.34
CA CYS A 307 11.37 -17.43 -12.35
C CYS A 307 12.02 -16.22 -13.03
N SER A 308 11.41 -15.05 -12.89
CA SER A 308 11.94 -13.80 -13.47
C SER A 308 13.34 -13.45 -12.96
N LYS A 309 13.63 -13.66 -11.67
CA LYS A 309 14.96 -13.43 -11.11
C LYS A 309 16.02 -14.33 -11.73
N THR A 310 15.69 -15.60 -12.04
CA THR A 310 16.58 -16.51 -12.74
C THR A 310 16.94 -15.98 -14.14
N LYS A 311 15.95 -15.44 -14.84
CA LYS A 311 16.16 -14.81 -16.16
C LYS A 311 17.11 -13.63 -16.05
N TYR A 312 16.86 -12.69 -15.11
CA TYR A 312 17.71 -11.51 -14.91
C TYR A 312 19.13 -11.86 -14.47
N ALA A 313 19.32 -12.91 -13.65
CA ALA A 313 20.65 -13.39 -13.28
C ALA A 313 21.41 -13.91 -14.51
N LYS A 314 20.76 -14.73 -15.34
CA LYS A 314 21.35 -15.27 -16.58
C LYS A 314 21.72 -14.16 -17.57
N GLU A 315 20.80 -13.23 -17.83
CA GLU A 315 21.07 -12.08 -18.70
C GLU A 315 22.23 -11.19 -18.19
N ALA A 316 22.37 -11.05 -16.88
CA ALA A 316 23.50 -10.33 -16.31
C ALA A 316 24.83 -11.07 -16.51
N ILE A 317 24.83 -12.41 -16.36
CA ILE A 317 26.01 -13.26 -16.66
C ILE A 317 26.43 -13.14 -18.13
N GLU A 318 25.46 -13.18 -19.05
CA GLU A 318 25.72 -13.01 -20.50
C GLU A 318 26.30 -11.61 -20.80
N LYS A 319 25.98 -10.61 -19.99
CA LYS A 319 26.57 -9.26 -20.08
C LYS A 319 27.90 -9.11 -19.32
N GLY A 320 28.46 -10.21 -18.79
CA GLY A 320 29.75 -10.21 -18.13
C GLY A 320 29.74 -10.05 -16.62
N ALA A 321 28.58 -10.12 -15.95
CA ALA A 321 28.52 -10.10 -14.49
C ALA A 321 29.04 -11.44 -13.90
N ASN A 322 29.77 -11.36 -12.80
CA ASN A 322 30.35 -12.55 -12.12
C ASN A 322 29.34 -13.08 -11.08
N ILE A 323 28.20 -13.59 -11.54
CA ILE A 323 27.14 -14.16 -10.69
C ILE A 323 27.27 -15.68 -10.73
N LYS A 324 27.29 -16.31 -9.54
CA LYS A 324 27.21 -17.76 -9.40
C LYS A 324 25.79 -18.18 -9.09
N ILE A 325 25.20 -19.01 -9.94
CA ILE A 325 23.88 -19.62 -9.71
C ILE A 325 24.10 -20.92 -8.93
N ILE A 326 23.49 -21.04 -7.76
CA ILE A 326 23.60 -22.19 -6.86
C ILE A 326 22.21 -22.72 -6.47
N SER A 327 22.12 -24.00 -6.13
CA SER A 327 20.91 -24.60 -5.58
C SER A 327 20.65 -24.12 -4.16
N PHE A 328 19.41 -24.26 -3.68
CA PHE A 328 19.05 -23.92 -2.30
C PHE A 328 19.83 -24.76 -1.29
N ASN A 329 20.04 -26.08 -1.56
CA ASN A 329 20.83 -26.92 -0.68
C ASN A 329 22.29 -26.48 -0.58
N ALA A 330 22.94 -26.15 -1.71
CA ALA A 330 24.29 -25.60 -1.69
C ALA A 330 24.38 -24.28 -0.92
N PHE A 331 23.34 -23.46 -0.99
CA PHE A 331 23.26 -22.25 -0.21
C PHE A 331 23.15 -22.55 1.31
N LEU A 332 22.31 -23.52 1.69
CA LEU A 332 22.18 -23.95 3.09
C LEU A 332 23.51 -24.44 3.67
N GLU A 333 24.24 -25.25 2.92
CA GLU A 333 25.61 -25.67 3.28
C GLU A 333 26.55 -24.46 3.50
N MET A 334 26.48 -23.45 2.63
CA MET A 334 27.30 -22.23 2.78
C MET A 334 26.99 -21.44 4.05
N ILE A 335 25.71 -21.41 4.47
CA ILE A 335 25.33 -20.74 5.70
C ILE A 335 25.44 -21.67 6.94
N GLY A 336 25.73 -22.95 6.75
CA GLY A 336 25.95 -23.95 7.80
C GLY A 336 24.68 -24.41 8.47
N LEU A 337 23.60 -24.58 7.73
CA LEU A 337 22.29 -25.05 8.21
C LEU A 337 21.72 -26.13 7.28
N SER A 338 20.92 -27.04 7.85
CA SER A 338 19.99 -27.87 7.10
C SER A 338 18.63 -27.16 6.96
N GLU A 339 17.76 -27.69 6.10
CA GLU A 339 16.41 -27.17 5.90
C GLU A 339 15.58 -27.33 7.19
N ASP A 340 15.66 -28.46 7.86
CA ASP A 340 14.98 -28.74 9.13
C ASP A 340 15.43 -27.78 10.25
N GLU A 341 16.73 -27.46 10.29
CA GLU A 341 17.27 -26.48 11.25
C GLU A 341 16.74 -25.09 10.97
N LEU A 342 16.72 -24.67 9.69
CA LEU A 342 16.18 -23.36 9.28
C LEU A 342 14.69 -23.23 9.67
N ASP A 343 13.91 -24.30 9.46
CA ASP A 343 12.47 -24.33 9.78
C ASP A 343 12.21 -24.31 11.29
N SER A 344 13.11 -24.87 12.08
CA SER A 344 13.00 -24.89 13.54
C SER A 344 13.43 -23.59 14.21
N LEU A 345 14.12 -22.69 13.51
CA LEU A 345 14.56 -21.42 14.09
C LEU A 345 13.37 -20.56 14.55
N PRO A 346 13.45 -19.95 15.72
CA PRO A 346 12.47 -18.93 16.10
C PRO A 346 12.49 -17.80 15.09
N MET A 347 11.34 -17.19 14.84
CA MET A 347 11.26 -16.03 13.95
C MET A 347 12.09 -14.88 14.51
N VAL A 348 12.79 -14.16 13.61
CA VAL A 348 13.54 -12.97 13.99
C VAL A 348 12.59 -11.92 14.56
N SER A 349 12.89 -11.39 15.74
CA SER A 349 12.11 -10.33 16.37
C SER A 349 12.18 -9.03 15.56
N PHE A 350 11.01 -8.42 15.32
CA PHE A 350 10.91 -7.12 14.67
C PHE A 350 11.31 -5.93 15.56
N ASP A 351 11.62 -6.15 16.84
CA ASP A 351 12.09 -5.10 17.76
C ASP A 351 13.39 -4.45 17.28
N SER A 352 14.13 -5.12 16.39
CA SER A 352 15.30 -4.54 15.72
C SER A 352 14.93 -3.50 14.65
N LEU A 353 13.67 -3.39 14.27
CA LEU A 353 13.18 -2.42 13.26
C LEU A 353 12.83 -1.05 13.86
N SER A 354 12.66 -0.96 15.17
CA SER A 354 12.17 0.24 15.89
C SER A 354 13.28 1.11 16.49
N ARG A 355 14.56 0.85 16.19
CA ARG A 355 15.65 1.69 16.72
C ARG A 355 15.76 2.98 15.90
N ASP A 356 15.52 4.12 16.56
CA ASP A 356 15.69 5.48 16.05
C ASP A 356 17.12 5.82 15.54
N ASP A 357 18.08 4.91 15.72
CA ASP A 357 19.49 5.03 15.35
C ASP A 357 19.87 4.29 14.06
N ALA A 358 18.88 3.84 13.26
CA ALA A 358 19.16 3.15 12.00
C ALA A 358 19.86 4.11 11.00
N VAL A 359 21.15 3.92 10.86
CA VAL A 359 21.98 4.61 9.86
C VAL A 359 21.46 4.23 8.48
N ILE A 360 20.82 5.17 7.80
CA ILE A 360 20.38 5.01 6.41
C ILE A 360 21.64 4.74 5.57
N LYS A 361 21.78 3.50 5.10
CA LYS A 361 23.00 3.02 4.42
C LYS A 361 23.13 3.50 2.97
N ASP A 362 22.06 4.01 2.33
CA ASP A 362 22.16 4.60 0.96
C ASP A 362 22.60 6.07 1.05
N PRO A 363 23.78 6.42 0.52
CA PRO A 363 24.28 7.80 0.53
C PRO A 363 23.36 8.82 -0.15
N ARG A 364 22.50 8.37 -1.09
CA ARG A 364 21.53 9.22 -1.80
C ARG A 364 20.34 9.55 -0.91
N THR A 365 19.84 8.55 -0.20
CA THR A 365 18.75 8.70 0.78
C THR A 365 19.22 9.53 1.99
N ARG A 366 20.45 9.29 2.46
CA ARG A 366 21.08 10.06 3.52
C ARG A 366 21.19 11.56 3.16
N ARG A 367 21.65 11.91 1.95
CA ARG A 367 21.72 13.30 1.46
C ARG A 367 20.35 13.96 1.36
N TYR A 368 19.31 13.21 1.03
CA TYR A 368 17.93 13.70 0.98
C TYR A 368 17.41 14.10 2.35
N PHE A 369 17.62 13.25 3.36
CA PHE A 369 17.21 13.54 4.75
C PHE A 369 18.09 14.60 5.42
N GLU A 370 19.39 14.63 5.14
CA GLU A 370 20.27 15.70 5.62
C GLU A 370 19.88 17.07 5.04
N LYS A 371 19.52 17.13 3.76
CA LYS A 371 18.95 18.36 3.14
C LYS A 371 17.60 18.76 3.71
N LYS A 372 16.79 17.81 4.16
CA LYS A 372 15.51 18.08 4.80
C LYS A 372 15.71 18.62 6.22
N LYS A 373 16.60 18.02 7.01
CA LYS A 373 16.97 18.51 8.34
C LYS A 373 17.57 19.92 8.30
N SER A 374 18.42 20.25 7.33
CA SER A 374 19.01 21.58 7.21
C SER A 374 18.02 22.67 6.76
N LYS A 375 16.88 22.31 6.14
CA LYS A 375 15.81 23.25 5.81
C LYS A 375 14.80 23.46 6.96
N GLU A 376 14.70 22.50 7.90
CA GLU A 376 13.81 22.60 9.06
C GLU A 376 14.42 23.40 10.24
N VAL A 377 15.71 23.72 10.19
CA VAL A 377 16.41 24.50 11.22
C VAL A 377 16.23 26.03 11.08
N VAL A 378 15.58 26.49 10.01
CA VAL A 378 15.21 27.90 9.84
C VAL A 378 13.71 28.04 9.82
N THR A 379 13.10 28.08 10.95
CA THR A 379 11.95 28.86 11.43
C THR A 379 11.19 28.14 12.56
N VAL A 380 10.98 28.90 13.65
CA VAL A 380 9.91 28.87 14.65
C VAL A 380 10.08 27.96 15.84
N SER A 381 10.41 28.62 16.94
CA SER A 381 10.03 28.25 18.30
C SER A 381 8.50 28.22 18.44
N ALA A 382 7.93 27.06 18.71
CA ALA A 382 6.73 26.86 19.54
C ALA A 382 6.36 25.38 19.59
N GLN A 383 6.08 24.94 20.77
CA GLN A 383 5.40 23.71 21.17
C GLN A 383 4.48 23.14 20.10
N ASP A 384 4.67 21.83 19.71
CA ASP A 384 3.58 20.87 19.78
C ASP A 384 3.99 19.48 19.29
N HIS A 385 3.41 18.52 19.90
CA HIS A 385 3.46 17.07 19.82
C HIS A 385 3.71 16.48 18.41
N LYS A 386 4.89 15.89 18.23
CA LYS A 386 5.17 14.98 17.10
C LYS A 386 4.63 13.60 17.41
N THR A 387 3.52 13.24 16.82
CA THR A 387 3.14 11.84 16.62
C THR A 387 3.81 11.34 15.35
N THR A 388 4.92 10.64 15.48
CA THR A 388 5.50 9.85 14.38
C THR A 388 4.88 8.45 14.36
N LEU A 389 4.81 7.83 13.20
CA LEU A 389 4.29 6.45 13.05
C LEU A 389 4.91 5.45 14.05
N GLY A 390 6.14 5.67 14.49
CA GLY A 390 6.82 4.88 15.53
C GLY A 390 6.14 4.94 16.88
N ASN A 391 5.55 6.07 17.25
CA ASN A 391 4.84 6.21 18.53
C ASN A 391 3.48 5.51 18.49
N LEU A 392 2.82 5.47 17.33
CA LEU A 392 1.54 4.76 17.17
C LEU A 392 1.68 3.24 17.37
N PHE A 393 2.81 2.68 16.96
CA PHE A 393 3.11 1.25 17.18
C PHE A 393 3.61 0.98 18.60
N GLY A 394 4.39 1.88 19.20
CA GLY A 394 4.87 1.77 20.58
C GLY A 394 3.74 1.79 21.60
N ASP A 395 2.79 2.71 21.45
CA ASP A 395 1.63 2.84 22.34
C ASP A 395 0.64 1.68 22.20
N LEU A 396 0.50 1.09 21.00
CA LEU A 396 -0.34 -0.08 20.76
C LEU A 396 0.24 -1.33 21.44
N PHE A 397 1.56 -1.51 21.40
CA PHE A 397 2.24 -2.63 22.07
C PHE A 397 2.29 -2.47 23.60
N ALA A 398 2.37 -1.25 24.11
CA ALA A 398 2.30 -1.00 25.54
C ALA A 398 0.92 -1.34 26.10
N LYS A 399 -0.16 -0.97 25.38
CA LYS A 399 -1.53 -1.27 25.77
C LYS A 399 -1.86 -2.78 25.73
N LEU A 400 -1.35 -3.49 24.72
CA LEU A 400 -1.54 -4.95 24.62
C LEU A 400 -0.80 -5.74 25.72
N LYS A 401 0.23 -5.13 26.33
CA LYS A 401 0.96 -5.76 27.43
C LYS A 401 0.24 -5.58 28.77
N GLU A 402 -0.43 -4.45 28.97
CA GLU A 402 -1.26 -4.19 30.17
C GLU A 402 -2.52 -5.06 30.18
N ASP A 403 -3.15 -5.30 29.03
CA ASP A 403 -4.38 -6.14 28.92
C ASP A 403 -4.10 -7.65 29.02
N LEU A 404 -2.85 -8.10 29.10
CA LEU A 404 -2.46 -9.52 29.24
C LEU A 404 -1.95 -9.86 30.66
N GLU A 405 -1.84 -8.88 31.56
CA GLU A 405 -1.41 -9.08 32.96
C GLU A 405 -2.56 -8.95 33.98
N ASP A 406 -3.81 -8.67 33.54
CA ASP A 406 -5.04 -8.77 34.33
C ASP A 406 -5.88 -10.02 33.87
#